data_d0175f72c2c2f19d884880d060e770f9
#
_entry.id   d0175f72c2c2f19d884880d060e770f9
#
_cell.length_a   1.000
_cell.length_b   1.000
_cell.length_c   1.000
_cell.angle_alpha   90.00
_cell.angle_beta   90.00
_cell.angle_gamma   90.00
#
_symmetry.space_group_name_H-M   'P 1'
#
loop_
_entity.id
_entity.type
_entity.pdbx_description
1 polymer ?
#
loop_
_entity_poly.entity_id
_entity_poly.type
_entity_poly.pdbx_seq_one_letter_code
_entity_poly.pdbx_strand_id
1 'polypeptide(L)'
;MKDRMGREIDYMRFSITDRCNLRCKYCMPDGIDCMPRWDVLALEEFEAIAIAAASLGIKKIKVTGGEPLARKSCPQLVKMLKNIPGIEKVTLTTNGVQLAQYLDQLLDAGLDAVNISLDTVDPVLYEKITGRDKLSEVMKVIEKAEDLPVPVKINAVSIDFRQLQTGTKTAGLSPQENWQQVAELAKRYPVDVRFIEMMPIGYGRQFKTIDHNWLLENMKKTYPDLAVDSTVHGFGPAVYYKASGFKGSIGLISAIHGKFCSSCNRVRLTSQGHVKSCLCYDEGTDLRSILREGQERPEEDTHYIWQAGRDVRDEKLQEKLREALARAIYEKPAAHCFEKPGEITEAHNMISIGG
;
A
#
# COMPACT_ATOMS: atom_id res chain seq x y z
N MET A 1 -15.47 -0.81 13.83
CA MET A 1 -15.48 0.11 15.00
C MET A 1 -15.56 1.55 14.52
N LYS A 2 -16.25 2.46 15.24
CA LYS A 2 -16.28 3.90 14.91
C LYS A 2 -15.19 4.65 15.66
N ASP A 3 -14.53 5.59 14.99
CA ASP A 3 -13.62 6.54 15.62
C ASP A 3 -14.39 7.73 16.26
N ARG A 4 -13.66 8.66 16.91
CA ARG A 4 -14.25 9.86 17.56
C ARG A 4 -14.99 10.80 16.60
N MET A 5 -14.73 10.69 15.28
CA MET A 5 -15.41 11.46 14.23
C MET A 5 -16.61 10.72 13.63
N GLY A 6 -16.96 9.53 14.14
CA GLY A 6 -18.05 8.70 13.66
C GLY A 6 -17.74 7.89 12.39
N ARG A 7 -16.50 7.92 11.89
CA ARG A 7 -16.08 7.14 10.71
C ARG A 7 -16.01 5.66 11.07
N GLU A 8 -16.54 4.81 10.21
CA GLU A 8 -16.41 3.36 10.38
C GLU A 8 -15.03 2.90 9.90
N ILE A 9 -14.21 2.40 10.82
CA ILE A 9 -12.87 1.89 10.52
C ILE A 9 -12.96 0.37 10.40
N ASP A 10 -12.90 -0.13 9.17
CA ASP A 10 -13.06 -1.55 8.82
C ASP A 10 -11.89 -2.11 8.00
N TYR A 11 -10.86 -1.31 7.77
CA TYR A 11 -9.76 -1.63 6.87
C TYR A 11 -8.40 -1.36 7.52
N MET A 12 -7.54 -2.38 7.55
CA MET A 12 -6.18 -2.27 8.09
C MET A 12 -5.13 -2.63 7.05
N ARG A 13 -4.06 -1.83 6.96
CA ARG A 13 -2.91 -2.13 6.10
C ARG A 13 -1.79 -2.71 6.97
N PHE A 14 -1.25 -3.85 6.56
CA PHE A 14 -0.13 -4.52 7.22
C PHE A 14 1.14 -4.35 6.40
N SER A 15 2.09 -3.57 6.88
CA SER A 15 3.46 -3.59 6.39
C SER A 15 4.16 -4.79 7.00
N ILE A 16 4.49 -5.80 6.19
CA ILE A 16 5.03 -7.06 6.72
C ILE A 16 6.55 -7.13 6.67
N THR A 17 7.19 -6.15 6.04
CA THR A 17 8.64 -6.02 5.92
C THR A 17 9.01 -4.60 5.51
N ASP A 18 10.18 -4.15 5.90
CA ASP A 18 10.84 -2.93 5.45
C ASP A 18 11.69 -3.15 4.18
N ARG A 19 11.99 -4.43 3.84
CA ARG A 19 12.84 -4.77 2.70
C ARG A 19 12.12 -4.55 1.38
N CYS A 20 12.87 -4.05 0.38
CA CYS A 20 12.40 -3.92 -1.00
C CYS A 20 13.52 -4.26 -1.98
N ASN A 21 13.16 -4.88 -3.09
CA ASN A 21 14.07 -5.23 -4.18
C ASN A 21 14.22 -4.12 -5.23
N LEU A 22 13.50 -2.99 -5.09
CA LEU A 22 13.65 -1.78 -5.89
C LEU A 22 14.26 -0.62 -5.09
N ARG A 23 14.63 0.47 -5.79
CA ARG A 23 15.19 1.70 -5.22
C ARG A 23 14.50 2.93 -5.80
N CYS A 24 13.16 2.96 -5.64
CA CYS A 24 12.37 4.05 -6.21
C CYS A 24 12.79 5.41 -5.64
N LYS A 25 13.06 6.37 -6.54
CA LYS A 25 13.65 7.67 -6.22
C LYS A 25 12.82 8.50 -5.23
N TYR A 26 11.52 8.35 -5.24
CA TYR A 26 10.62 9.04 -4.34
C TYR A 26 10.34 8.29 -3.02
N CYS A 27 10.84 7.05 -2.88
CA CYS A 27 10.56 6.18 -1.73
C CYS A 27 11.82 5.89 -0.90
N MET A 28 12.87 5.33 -1.55
CA MET A 28 14.10 4.89 -0.88
C MET A 28 15.28 4.84 -1.86
N PRO A 29 15.72 5.97 -2.40
CA PRO A 29 16.76 6.02 -3.44
C PRO A 29 18.10 5.40 -2.99
N ASP A 30 18.47 5.61 -1.75
CA ASP A 30 19.76 5.18 -1.18
C ASP A 30 19.65 3.80 -0.49
N GLY A 31 18.46 3.18 -0.55
CA GLY A 31 18.15 2.00 0.26
C GLY A 31 17.70 2.38 1.67
N ILE A 32 17.61 1.39 2.51
CA ILE A 32 17.39 1.55 3.94
C ILE A 32 18.40 0.69 4.69
N ASP A 33 18.83 1.12 5.85
CA ASP A 33 19.47 0.25 6.80
C ASP A 33 18.46 -0.81 7.20
N CYS A 34 18.82 -2.08 6.97
CA CYS A 34 17.93 -3.19 7.34
C CYS A 34 17.68 -3.13 8.83
N MET A 35 16.41 -3.11 9.20
CA MET A 35 16.05 -3.23 10.61
C MET A 35 16.62 -4.53 11.19
N PRO A 36 17.02 -4.53 12.46
CA PRO A 36 17.34 -5.76 13.17
C PRO A 36 16.19 -6.75 13.04
N ARG A 37 16.53 -8.01 12.83
CA ARG A 37 15.53 -9.07 12.58
C ARG A 37 14.55 -9.23 13.74
N TRP A 38 15.04 -9.02 14.95
CA TRP A 38 14.22 -8.99 16.16
C TRP A 38 13.12 -7.92 16.10
N ASP A 39 13.36 -6.79 15.48
CA ASP A 39 12.39 -5.69 15.46
C ASP A 39 11.24 -5.91 14.50
N VAL A 40 11.33 -6.87 13.59
CA VAL A 40 10.26 -7.22 12.64
C VAL A 40 9.31 -8.23 13.27
N LEU A 41 8.00 -8.02 13.14
CA LEU A 41 6.99 -8.95 13.66
C LEU A 41 7.09 -10.34 13.01
N ALA A 42 6.89 -11.39 13.81
CA ALA A 42 6.69 -12.75 13.35
C ALA A 42 5.29 -12.93 12.73
N LEU A 43 5.05 -14.04 12.02
CA LEU A 43 3.75 -14.27 11.37
C LEU A 43 2.63 -14.41 12.42
N GLU A 44 2.92 -15.09 13.51
CA GLU A 44 2.02 -15.31 14.63
C GLU A 44 1.66 -13.98 15.33
N GLU A 45 2.59 -13.02 15.38
CA GLU A 45 2.32 -11.69 15.91
C GLU A 45 1.35 -10.90 15.01
N PHE A 46 1.52 -11.00 13.68
CA PHE A 46 0.54 -10.45 12.74
C PHE A 46 -0.83 -11.11 12.88
N GLU A 47 -0.87 -12.43 13.08
CA GLU A 47 -2.12 -13.17 13.30
C GLU A 47 -2.80 -12.72 14.58
N ALA A 48 -2.08 -12.63 15.71
CA ALA A 48 -2.64 -12.17 16.98
C ALA A 48 -3.24 -10.76 16.86
N ILE A 49 -2.53 -9.84 16.22
CA ILE A 49 -3.04 -8.48 15.97
C ILE A 49 -4.28 -8.52 15.07
N ALA A 50 -4.28 -9.36 14.03
CA ALA A 50 -5.40 -9.46 13.10
C ALA A 50 -6.66 -10.04 13.76
N ILE A 51 -6.52 -11.00 14.69
CA ILE A 51 -7.62 -11.54 15.50
C ILE A 51 -8.23 -10.44 16.37
N ALA A 52 -7.40 -9.67 17.09
CA ALA A 52 -7.87 -8.53 17.88
C ALA A 52 -8.55 -7.47 17.01
N ALA A 53 -7.99 -7.16 15.84
CA ALA A 53 -8.56 -6.22 14.89
C ALA A 53 -9.90 -6.67 14.32
N ALA A 54 -10.04 -7.98 14.00
CA ALA A 54 -11.30 -8.56 13.52
C ALA A 54 -12.40 -8.46 14.56
N SER A 55 -12.10 -8.69 15.84
CA SER A 55 -13.06 -8.54 16.94
C SER A 55 -13.56 -7.11 17.13
N LEU A 56 -12.79 -6.10 16.68
CA LEU A 56 -13.18 -4.68 16.65
C LEU A 56 -13.91 -4.28 15.36
N GLY A 57 -14.13 -5.22 14.43
CA GLY A 57 -14.86 -4.98 13.19
C GLY A 57 -13.97 -4.59 12.00
N ILE A 58 -12.66 -4.83 12.07
CA ILE A 58 -11.81 -4.80 10.89
C ILE A 58 -12.13 -6.03 10.03
N LYS A 59 -12.55 -5.79 8.80
CA LYS A 59 -13.00 -6.82 7.83
C LYS A 59 -12.02 -7.00 6.67
N LYS A 60 -11.16 -6.03 6.45
CA LYS A 60 -10.31 -5.95 5.26
C LYS A 60 -8.86 -5.74 5.66
N ILE A 61 -7.99 -6.61 5.19
CA ILE A 61 -6.54 -6.47 5.40
C ILE A 61 -5.86 -6.30 4.04
N LYS A 62 -4.97 -5.32 3.97
CA LYS A 62 -4.08 -5.16 2.83
C LYS A 62 -2.65 -5.46 3.26
N VAL A 63 -2.09 -6.50 2.71
CA VAL A 63 -0.68 -6.84 2.88
C VAL A 63 0.15 -5.94 1.97
N THR A 64 1.13 -5.29 2.56
CA THR A 64 2.09 -4.38 1.92
C THR A 64 3.43 -4.45 2.67
N GLY A 65 4.30 -3.47 2.50
CA GLY A 65 5.60 -3.39 3.18
C GLY A 65 6.49 -2.41 2.46
N GLY A 66 7.79 -2.69 2.44
CA GLY A 66 8.63 -2.32 1.33
C GLY A 66 8.14 -3.06 0.09
N GLU A 67 8.61 -4.29 -0.09
CA GLU A 67 7.99 -5.24 -1.03
C GLU A 67 7.57 -6.49 -0.27
N PRO A 68 6.27 -6.79 -0.14
CA PRO A 68 5.81 -7.92 0.67
C PRO A 68 6.32 -9.28 0.16
N LEU A 69 6.54 -9.44 -1.14
CA LEU A 69 7.07 -10.66 -1.73
C LEU A 69 8.58 -10.83 -1.51
N ALA A 70 9.30 -9.83 -1.01
CA ALA A 70 10.65 -9.99 -0.50
C ALA A 70 10.67 -10.83 0.80
N ARG A 71 9.55 -10.93 1.51
CA ARG A 71 9.34 -11.86 2.63
C ARG A 71 8.76 -13.17 2.10
N LYS A 72 9.59 -14.21 2.02
CA LYS A 72 9.21 -15.53 1.45
C LYS A 72 7.95 -16.13 2.08
N SER A 73 7.68 -15.84 3.34
CA SER A 73 6.50 -16.32 4.08
C SER A 73 5.23 -15.47 3.83
N CYS A 74 5.23 -14.54 2.87
CA CYS A 74 4.06 -13.72 2.54
C CYS A 74 2.82 -14.56 2.18
N PRO A 75 2.88 -15.60 1.31
CA PRO A 75 1.70 -16.43 1.02
C PRO A 75 1.17 -17.16 2.26
N GLN A 76 2.05 -17.62 3.14
CA GLN A 76 1.65 -18.24 4.41
C GLN A 76 0.87 -17.25 5.28
N LEU A 77 1.35 -16.00 5.42
CA LEU A 77 0.63 -14.98 6.16
C LEU A 77 -0.74 -14.68 5.54
N VAL A 78 -0.85 -14.58 4.21
CA VAL A 78 -2.14 -14.40 3.53
C VAL A 78 -3.12 -15.51 3.93
N LYS A 79 -2.68 -16.77 3.93
CA LYS A 79 -3.48 -17.91 4.35
C LYS A 79 -3.92 -17.81 5.81
N MET A 80 -3.01 -17.45 6.72
CA MET A 80 -3.33 -17.25 8.13
C MET A 80 -4.41 -16.17 8.31
N LEU A 81 -4.25 -15.02 7.66
CA LEU A 81 -5.20 -13.91 7.72
C LEU A 81 -6.58 -14.27 7.15
N LYS A 82 -6.63 -15.03 6.04
CA LYS A 82 -7.90 -15.49 5.45
C LYS A 82 -8.69 -16.45 6.35
N ASN A 83 -8.00 -17.17 7.22
CA ASN A 83 -8.62 -18.11 8.14
C ASN A 83 -9.17 -17.45 9.43
N ILE A 84 -8.97 -16.14 9.62
CA ILE A 84 -9.48 -15.44 10.80
C ILE A 84 -10.98 -15.13 10.62
N PRO A 85 -11.84 -15.61 11.51
CA PRO A 85 -13.25 -15.25 11.49
C PRO A 85 -13.46 -13.73 11.52
N GLY A 86 -14.29 -13.21 10.64
CA GLY A 86 -14.55 -11.77 10.50
C GLY A 86 -13.67 -11.03 9.49
N ILE A 87 -12.56 -11.62 9.04
CA ILE A 87 -11.79 -11.08 7.93
C ILE A 87 -12.42 -11.54 6.61
N GLU A 88 -13.02 -10.60 5.90
CA GLU A 88 -13.72 -10.86 4.63
C GLU A 88 -12.78 -10.80 3.42
N LYS A 89 -11.81 -9.86 3.44
CA LYS A 89 -10.93 -9.58 2.30
C LYS A 89 -9.47 -9.45 2.73
N VAL A 90 -8.59 -10.20 2.06
CA VAL A 90 -7.14 -10.04 2.13
C VAL A 90 -6.60 -9.69 0.75
N THR A 91 -5.97 -8.53 0.61
CA THR A 91 -5.46 -8.02 -0.66
C THR A 91 -3.97 -7.72 -0.56
N LEU A 92 -3.26 -7.71 -1.69
CA LEU A 92 -1.83 -7.45 -1.77
C LEU A 92 -1.55 -6.14 -2.51
N THR A 93 -0.54 -5.38 -2.05
CA THR A 93 0.11 -4.34 -2.87
C THR A 93 1.57 -4.70 -3.05
N THR A 94 2.02 -4.83 -4.27
CA THR A 94 3.36 -5.27 -4.66
C THR A 94 3.91 -4.42 -5.81
N ASN A 95 5.22 -4.36 -5.98
CA ASN A 95 5.85 -3.78 -7.17
C ASN A 95 5.77 -4.71 -8.41
N GLY A 96 5.26 -5.92 -8.24
CA GLY A 96 5.00 -6.87 -9.32
C GLY A 96 6.20 -7.69 -9.79
N VAL A 97 7.44 -7.33 -9.45
CA VAL A 97 8.65 -8.00 -9.96
C VAL A 97 8.68 -9.50 -9.67
N GLN A 98 8.27 -9.89 -8.47
CA GLN A 98 8.24 -11.30 -8.05
C GLN A 98 6.85 -11.93 -8.12
N LEU A 99 5.83 -11.17 -8.55
CA LEU A 99 4.45 -11.59 -8.45
C LEU A 99 4.18 -12.89 -9.25
N ALA A 100 4.72 -13.02 -10.45
CA ALA A 100 4.56 -14.23 -11.26
C ALA A 100 5.07 -15.51 -10.55
N GLN A 101 6.11 -15.37 -9.73
CA GLN A 101 6.69 -16.49 -8.98
C GLN A 101 5.81 -16.97 -7.83
N TYR A 102 5.07 -16.06 -7.20
CA TYR A 102 4.27 -16.34 -6.00
C TYR A 102 2.77 -16.41 -6.26
N LEU A 103 2.33 -16.16 -7.49
CA LEU A 103 0.93 -15.96 -7.84
C LEU A 103 0.06 -17.15 -7.44
N ASP A 104 0.44 -18.37 -7.86
CA ASP A 104 -0.32 -19.59 -7.56
C ASP A 104 -0.44 -19.82 -6.05
N GLN A 105 0.67 -19.65 -5.31
CA GLN A 105 0.67 -19.78 -3.85
C GLN A 105 -0.24 -18.73 -3.16
N LEU A 106 -0.30 -17.51 -3.69
CA LEU A 106 -1.17 -16.45 -3.18
C LEU A 106 -2.65 -16.74 -3.47
N LEU A 107 -2.96 -17.26 -4.65
CA LEU A 107 -4.32 -17.68 -5.01
C LEU A 107 -4.78 -18.86 -4.15
N ASP A 108 -3.94 -19.88 -3.96
CA ASP A 108 -4.20 -21.02 -3.08
C ASP A 108 -4.34 -20.59 -1.60
N ALA A 109 -3.66 -19.52 -1.20
CA ALA A 109 -3.83 -18.91 0.12
C ALA A 109 -5.13 -18.11 0.29
N GLY A 110 -5.90 -17.91 -0.79
CA GLY A 110 -7.17 -17.20 -0.77
C GLY A 110 -7.05 -15.68 -0.93
N LEU A 111 -6.02 -15.19 -1.64
CA LEU A 111 -5.89 -13.77 -1.94
C LEU A 111 -7.10 -13.26 -2.75
N ASP A 112 -7.67 -12.11 -2.35
CA ASP A 112 -8.88 -11.56 -2.98
C ASP A 112 -8.62 -10.52 -4.08
N ALA A 113 -7.48 -9.86 -4.11
CA ALA A 113 -7.11 -8.90 -5.15
C ALA A 113 -5.62 -8.53 -5.08
N VAL A 114 -5.09 -8.11 -6.23
CA VAL A 114 -3.71 -7.63 -6.35
C VAL A 114 -3.70 -6.16 -6.79
N ASN A 115 -2.85 -5.34 -6.13
CA ASN A 115 -2.50 -4.02 -6.63
C ASN A 115 -1.02 -4.02 -7.02
N ILE A 116 -0.73 -3.68 -8.26
CA ILE A 116 0.63 -3.59 -8.79
C ILE A 116 1.03 -2.11 -8.84
N SER A 117 2.16 -1.75 -8.24
CA SER A 117 2.72 -0.40 -8.34
C SER A 117 3.53 -0.28 -9.62
N LEU A 118 3.08 0.59 -10.55
CA LEU A 118 3.71 0.81 -11.85
C LEU A 118 3.49 2.25 -12.31
N ASP A 119 4.55 3.06 -12.27
CA ASP A 119 4.48 4.49 -12.56
C ASP A 119 4.66 4.82 -14.04
N THR A 120 5.22 3.90 -14.82
CA THR A 120 5.50 4.06 -16.26
C THR A 120 5.59 2.72 -16.96
N VAL A 121 5.30 2.69 -18.24
CA VAL A 121 5.54 1.55 -19.14
C VAL A 121 6.71 1.78 -20.10
N ASP A 122 7.41 2.91 -19.96
CA ASP A 122 8.66 3.18 -20.66
C ASP A 122 9.83 2.51 -19.93
N PRO A 123 10.60 1.61 -20.56
CA PRO A 123 11.65 0.84 -19.89
C PRO A 123 12.76 1.72 -19.32
N VAL A 124 13.14 2.78 -20.06
CA VAL A 124 14.23 3.68 -19.66
C VAL A 124 13.80 4.51 -18.44
N LEU A 125 12.57 5.03 -18.47
CA LEU A 125 12.01 5.77 -17.34
C LEU A 125 11.76 4.86 -16.14
N TYR A 126 11.30 3.64 -16.36
CA TYR A 126 11.11 2.65 -15.30
C TYR A 126 12.41 2.38 -14.54
N GLU A 127 13.51 2.12 -15.27
CA GLU A 127 14.81 1.89 -14.66
C GLU A 127 15.31 3.13 -13.89
N LYS A 128 15.11 4.33 -14.43
CA LYS A 128 15.47 5.59 -13.76
C LYS A 128 14.67 5.81 -12.47
N ILE A 129 13.37 5.51 -12.47
CA ILE A 129 12.51 5.65 -11.30
C ILE A 129 12.86 4.60 -10.25
N THR A 130 12.98 3.34 -10.66
CA THR A 130 13.05 2.18 -9.74
C THR A 130 14.45 1.73 -9.40
N GLY A 131 15.46 2.21 -10.14
CA GLY A 131 16.87 1.79 -10.02
C GLY A 131 17.13 0.36 -10.51
N ARG A 132 16.18 -0.26 -11.24
CA ARG A 132 16.30 -1.63 -11.76
C ARG A 132 15.57 -1.78 -13.09
N ASP A 133 16.18 -2.53 -14.02
CA ASP A 133 15.52 -2.96 -15.25
C ASP A 133 14.68 -4.23 -14.97
N LYS A 134 13.43 -4.04 -14.59
CA LYS A 134 12.47 -5.12 -14.19
C LYS A 134 11.08 -4.92 -14.76
N LEU A 135 10.89 -4.03 -15.72
CA LEU A 135 9.57 -3.75 -16.28
C LEU A 135 8.96 -5.00 -16.95
N SER A 136 9.79 -5.79 -17.65
CA SER A 136 9.30 -6.97 -18.36
C SER A 136 8.66 -8.02 -17.43
N GLU A 137 9.18 -8.18 -16.23
CA GLU A 137 8.63 -9.08 -15.23
C GLU A 137 7.25 -8.61 -14.73
N VAL A 138 7.10 -7.29 -14.56
CA VAL A 138 5.83 -6.68 -14.12
C VAL A 138 4.77 -6.80 -15.22
N MET A 139 5.15 -6.49 -16.47
CA MET A 139 4.23 -6.54 -17.62
C MET A 139 3.69 -7.94 -17.87
N LYS A 140 4.49 -8.99 -17.68
CA LYS A 140 4.05 -10.40 -17.83
C LYS A 140 2.81 -10.75 -17.03
N VAL A 141 2.66 -10.18 -15.84
CA VAL A 141 1.47 -10.43 -14.99
C VAL A 141 0.30 -9.57 -15.45
N ILE A 142 0.55 -8.31 -15.81
CA ILE A 142 -0.51 -7.41 -16.30
C ILE A 142 -1.12 -7.95 -17.60
N GLU A 143 -0.30 -8.47 -18.50
CA GLU A 143 -0.74 -9.06 -19.77
C GLU A 143 -1.62 -10.31 -19.59
N LYS A 144 -1.45 -11.02 -18.48
CA LYS A 144 -2.26 -12.18 -18.09
C LYS A 144 -3.45 -11.84 -17.18
N ALA A 145 -3.70 -10.55 -16.91
CA ALA A 145 -4.74 -10.14 -15.96
C ALA A 145 -6.15 -10.64 -16.32
N GLU A 146 -6.42 -10.92 -17.61
CA GLU A 146 -7.69 -11.47 -18.10
C GLU A 146 -7.92 -12.91 -17.63
N ASP A 147 -6.85 -13.69 -17.44
CA ASP A 147 -6.88 -15.08 -17.02
C ASP A 147 -6.86 -15.25 -15.48
N LEU A 148 -6.71 -14.16 -14.73
CA LEU A 148 -6.60 -14.24 -13.28
C LEU A 148 -7.99 -14.29 -12.62
N PRO A 149 -8.19 -15.18 -11.62
CA PRO A 149 -9.46 -15.30 -10.91
C PRO A 149 -9.72 -14.16 -9.91
N VAL A 150 -8.79 -13.20 -9.80
CA VAL A 150 -8.86 -12.07 -8.85
C VAL A 150 -8.64 -10.75 -9.56
N PRO A 151 -9.29 -9.66 -9.12
CA PRO A 151 -9.10 -8.35 -9.71
C PRO A 151 -7.65 -7.85 -9.58
N VAL A 152 -7.14 -7.29 -10.66
CA VAL A 152 -5.84 -6.63 -10.71
C VAL A 152 -6.03 -5.12 -10.86
N LYS A 153 -5.31 -4.35 -10.06
CA LYS A 153 -5.28 -2.89 -10.15
C LYS A 153 -3.85 -2.40 -10.27
N ILE A 154 -3.65 -1.36 -11.04
CA ILE A 154 -2.37 -0.68 -11.18
C ILE A 154 -2.41 0.61 -10.38
N ASN A 155 -1.40 0.89 -9.58
CA ASN A 155 -1.18 2.15 -8.90
C ASN A 155 -0.03 2.88 -9.56
N ALA A 156 -0.26 4.09 -10.02
CA ALA A 156 0.76 4.99 -10.56
C ALA A 156 0.80 6.28 -9.75
N VAL A 157 1.97 6.66 -9.27
CA VAL A 157 2.12 7.93 -8.54
C VAL A 157 2.20 9.09 -9.54
N SER A 158 1.39 10.12 -9.32
CA SER A 158 1.29 11.29 -10.20
C SER A 158 2.44 12.28 -9.94
N ILE A 159 3.62 11.95 -10.46
CA ILE A 159 4.84 12.76 -10.33
C ILE A 159 5.25 13.33 -11.68
N ASP A 160 5.78 14.57 -11.66
CA ASP A 160 6.48 15.14 -12.81
C ASP A 160 7.89 14.57 -12.91
N PHE A 161 8.04 13.48 -13.66
CA PHE A 161 9.30 12.76 -13.82
C PHE A 161 10.36 13.51 -14.65
N ARG A 162 10.07 14.70 -15.21
CA ARG A 162 11.08 15.53 -15.87
C ARG A 162 12.22 15.89 -14.91
N GLN A 163 11.97 15.91 -13.62
CA GLN A 163 12.98 16.13 -12.58
C GLN A 163 14.08 15.05 -12.56
N LEU A 164 13.80 13.85 -13.08
CA LEU A 164 14.75 12.74 -13.17
C LEU A 164 15.57 12.74 -14.47
N GLN A 165 15.34 13.69 -15.37
CA GLN A 165 15.91 13.69 -16.72
C GLN A 165 17.18 14.54 -16.85
N THR A 166 17.81 14.94 -15.75
CA THR A 166 19.06 15.71 -15.79
C THR A 166 20.20 14.91 -16.42
N GLY A 167 20.69 15.34 -17.59
CA GLY A 167 22.03 15.01 -18.07
C GLY A 167 22.21 14.13 -19.31
N THR A 168 21.17 13.63 -19.99
CA THR A 168 21.34 12.90 -21.26
C THR A 168 20.19 13.16 -22.25
N LYS A 169 20.54 13.16 -23.55
CA LYS A 169 19.65 13.34 -24.71
C LYS A 169 18.66 12.18 -24.91
N THR A 170 18.00 11.72 -23.89
CA THR A 170 16.83 10.87 -24.07
C THR A 170 15.64 11.82 -24.03
N ALA A 171 14.91 11.89 -25.14
CA ALA A 171 13.59 12.51 -25.20
C ALA A 171 12.70 11.78 -24.18
N GLY A 172 12.79 12.23 -22.92
CA GLY A 172 11.96 11.68 -21.86
C GLY A 172 10.52 12.04 -22.13
N LEU A 173 9.62 11.10 -21.89
CA LEU A 173 8.20 11.33 -21.99
C LEU A 173 7.80 12.56 -21.17
N SER A 174 6.99 13.43 -21.76
CA SER A 174 6.33 14.47 -20.99
C SER A 174 5.41 13.83 -19.93
N PRO A 175 5.07 14.52 -18.84
CA PRO A 175 4.09 14.00 -17.90
C PRO A 175 2.81 13.55 -18.58
N GLN A 176 2.38 14.23 -19.64
CA GLN A 176 1.20 13.89 -20.42
C GLN A 176 1.37 12.57 -21.19
N GLU A 177 2.49 12.35 -21.83
CA GLU A 177 2.76 11.10 -22.56
C GLU A 177 2.85 9.91 -21.61
N ASN A 178 3.45 10.09 -20.43
CA ASN A 178 3.58 9.02 -19.46
C ASN A 178 2.21 8.58 -18.91
N TRP A 179 1.36 9.50 -18.43
CA TRP A 179 0.07 9.10 -17.89
C TRP A 179 -0.83 8.46 -18.96
N GLN A 180 -0.76 8.93 -20.22
CA GLN A 180 -1.51 8.34 -21.32
C GLN A 180 -1.11 6.88 -21.54
N GLN A 181 0.18 6.59 -21.60
CA GLN A 181 0.67 5.22 -21.77
C GLN A 181 0.25 4.30 -20.62
N VAL A 182 0.28 4.79 -19.39
CA VAL A 182 -0.17 4.02 -18.22
C VAL A 182 -1.70 3.83 -18.25
N ALA A 183 -2.47 4.85 -18.62
CA ALA A 183 -3.92 4.77 -18.76
C ALA A 183 -4.37 3.77 -19.85
N GLU A 184 -3.59 3.64 -20.94
CA GLU A 184 -3.85 2.66 -22.02
C GLU A 184 -3.84 1.20 -21.50
N LEU A 185 -3.23 0.92 -20.35
CA LEU A 185 -3.32 -0.40 -19.74
C LEU A 185 -4.76 -0.76 -19.35
N ALA A 186 -5.54 0.22 -18.84
CA ALA A 186 -6.95 0.01 -18.53
C ALA A 186 -7.82 -0.18 -19.79
N LYS A 187 -7.38 0.36 -20.93
CA LYS A 187 -8.04 0.13 -22.21
C LYS A 187 -7.77 -1.28 -22.76
N ARG A 188 -6.52 -1.73 -22.68
CA ARG A 188 -6.07 -3.00 -23.26
C ARG A 188 -6.44 -4.21 -22.40
N TYR A 189 -6.34 -4.07 -21.08
CA TYR A 189 -6.48 -5.15 -20.11
C TYR A 189 -7.64 -4.87 -19.13
N PRO A 190 -8.25 -5.91 -18.53
CA PRO A 190 -9.31 -5.74 -17.51
C PRO A 190 -8.71 -5.35 -16.15
N VAL A 191 -7.96 -4.24 -16.13
CA VAL A 191 -7.31 -3.70 -14.94
C VAL A 191 -7.74 -2.27 -14.67
N ASP A 192 -7.95 -1.92 -13.41
CA ASP A 192 -8.14 -0.52 -13.05
C ASP A 192 -6.79 0.16 -12.88
N VAL A 193 -6.58 1.28 -13.56
CA VAL A 193 -5.39 2.12 -13.39
C VAL A 193 -5.72 3.27 -12.47
N ARG A 194 -5.00 3.40 -11.34
CA ARG A 194 -5.23 4.45 -10.35
C ARG A 194 -4.05 5.38 -10.26
N PHE A 195 -4.27 6.63 -10.57
CA PHE A 195 -3.30 7.70 -10.36
C PHE A 195 -3.44 8.22 -8.93
N ILE A 196 -2.31 8.33 -8.22
CA ILE A 196 -2.25 8.69 -6.80
C ILE A 196 -1.42 9.96 -6.67
N GLU A 197 -2.00 11.02 -6.08
CA GLU A 197 -1.22 12.21 -5.76
C GLU A 197 -0.05 11.87 -4.82
N MET A 198 1.13 12.37 -5.15
CA MET A 198 2.31 12.22 -4.30
C MET A 198 2.10 12.97 -2.99
N MET A 199 2.14 12.24 -1.90
CA MET A 199 2.08 12.81 -0.55
C MET A 199 3.47 13.28 -0.13
N PRO A 200 3.60 14.46 0.51
CA PRO A 200 4.88 15.05 0.89
C PRO A 200 5.45 14.40 2.17
N ILE A 201 5.76 13.09 2.11
CA ILE A 201 6.32 12.28 3.19
C ILE A 201 7.68 11.75 2.75
N GLY A 202 8.68 11.79 3.64
CA GLY A 202 10.02 11.32 3.37
C GLY A 202 10.60 11.92 2.09
N TYR A 203 11.17 11.08 1.24
CA TYR A 203 11.71 11.49 -0.07
C TYR A 203 10.66 12.07 -1.02
N GLY A 204 9.38 11.73 -0.85
CA GLY A 204 8.28 12.28 -1.63
C GLY A 204 8.17 13.81 -1.59
N ARG A 205 8.69 14.45 -0.52
CA ARG A 205 8.73 15.93 -0.37
C ARG A 205 9.56 16.62 -1.46
N GLN A 206 10.48 15.92 -2.10
CA GLN A 206 11.37 16.47 -3.13
C GLN A 206 10.74 16.46 -4.52
N PHE A 207 9.60 15.80 -4.69
CA PHE A 207 8.96 15.63 -5.98
C PHE A 207 7.71 16.51 -6.13
N LYS A 208 7.59 17.11 -7.31
CA LYS A 208 6.38 17.86 -7.66
C LYS A 208 5.29 16.89 -8.09
N THR A 209 4.15 16.91 -7.40
CA THR A 209 2.97 16.17 -7.82
C THR A 209 2.31 16.80 -9.04
N ILE A 210 1.63 15.98 -9.85
CA ILE A 210 0.75 16.44 -10.92
C ILE A 210 -0.63 16.69 -10.29
N ASP A 211 -1.18 17.88 -10.53
CA ASP A 211 -2.54 18.23 -10.09
C ASP A 211 -3.56 17.31 -10.79
N HIS A 212 -4.43 16.68 -10.01
CA HIS A 212 -5.44 15.76 -10.52
C HIS A 212 -6.58 16.46 -11.27
N ASN A 213 -6.84 17.75 -11.03
CA ASN A 213 -7.78 18.52 -11.85
C ASN A 213 -7.22 18.69 -13.26
N TRP A 214 -5.94 19.09 -13.35
CA TRP A 214 -5.24 19.16 -14.63
C TRP A 214 -5.21 17.79 -15.33
N LEU A 215 -4.92 16.73 -14.59
CA LEU A 215 -4.86 15.38 -15.13
C LEU A 215 -6.23 14.96 -15.69
N LEU A 216 -7.32 15.18 -14.95
CA LEU A 216 -8.68 14.85 -15.38
C LEU A 216 -9.11 15.65 -16.60
N GLU A 217 -8.80 16.96 -16.67
CA GLU A 217 -9.08 17.78 -17.85
C GLU A 217 -8.36 17.27 -19.11
N ASN A 218 -7.11 16.87 -18.98
CA ASN A 218 -6.35 16.30 -20.09
C ASN A 218 -6.84 14.89 -20.47
N MET A 219 -7.26 14.08 -19.51
CA MET A 219 -7.92 12.80 -19.78
C MET A 219 -9.22 12.99 -20.57
N LYS A 220 -10.06 13.98 -20.22
CA LYS A 220 -11.29 14.30 -20.97
C LYS A 220 -11.02 14.82 -22.39
N LYS A 221 -9.91 15.52 -22.61
CA LYS A 221 -9.49 15.92 -23.96
C LYS A 221 -9.07 14.72 -24.81
N THR A 222 -8.39 13.75 -24.20
CA THR A 222 -7.90 12.53 -24.86
C THR A 222 -9.03 11.51 -25.08
N TYR A 223 -9.94 11.41 -24.12
CA TYR A 223 -11.11 10.51 -24.12
C TYR A 223 -12.38 11.37 -23.90
N PRO A 224 -12.97 11.92 -24.98
CA PRO A 224 -14.07 12.89 -24.87
C PRO A 224 -15.34 12.35 -24.19
N ASP A 225 -15.54 11.04 -24.22
CA ASP A 225 -16.65 10.32 -23.59
C ASP A 225 -16.34 9.81 -22.18
N LEU A 226 -15.19 10.21 -21.61
CA LEU A 226 -14.80 9.81 -20.26
C LEU A 226 -15.81 10.31 -19.23
N ALA A 227 -16.53 9.39 -18.60
CA ALA A 227 -17.55 9.67 -17.60
C ALA A 227 -17.25 8.98 -16.27
N VAL A 228 -17.89 9.43 -15.20
CA VAL A 228 -17.77 8.79 -13.88
C VAL A 228 -18.28 7.35 -13.96
N ASP A 229 -17.47 6.42 -13.51
CA ASP A 229 -17.85 5.02 -13.36
C ASP A 229 -18.41 4.80 -11.94
N SER A 230 -19.71 4.53 -11.87
CA SER A 230 -20.42 4.31 -10.61
C SER A 230 -20.34 2.86 -10.10
N THR A 231 -19.67 1.97 -10.82
CA THR A 231 -19.48 0.58 -10.38
C THR A 231 -18.58 0.50 -9.15
N VAL A 232 -18.75 -0.56 -8.36
CA VAL A 232 -17.95 -0.74 -7.13
C VAL A 232 -16.61 -1.35 -7.48
N HIS A 233 -15.55 -0.56 -7.41
CA HIS A 233 -14.18 -0.99 -7.69
C HIS A 233 -13.39 -1.45 -6.45
N GLY A 234 -14.00 -1.47 -5.28
CA GLY A 234 -13.38 -1.88 -4.02
C GLY A 234 -13.57 -0.84 -2.90
N PHE A 235 -12.66 -0.81 -1.94
CA PHE A 235 -12.85 -0.12 -0.65
C PHE A 235 -11.98 1.14 -0.47
N GLY A 236 -11.33 1.57 -1.53
CA GLY A 236 -10.43 2.72 -1.53
C GLY A 236 -11.16 4.03 -1.85
N PRO A 237 -10.47 5.18 -1.72
CA PRO A 237 -11.04 6.51 -1.92
C PRO A 237 -10.98 6.98 -3.38
N ALA A 238 -10.61 6.11 -4.32
CA ALA A 238 -10.50 6.49 -5.72
C ALA A 238 -11.87 6.82 -6.32
N VAL A 239 -11.94 7.93 -7.04
CA VAL A 239 -13.04 8.24 -7.94
C VAL A 239 -12.70 7.66 -9.30
N TYR A 240 -13.59 6.82 -9.84
CA TYR A 240 -13.34 6.10 -11.07
C TYR A 240 -14.05 6.74 -12.26
N TYR A 241 -13.41 6.63 -13.42
CA TYR A 241 -13.89 7.11 -14.71
C TYR A 241 -13.69 6.01 -15.75
N LYS A 242 -14.60 5.93 -16.72
CA LYS A 242 -14.54 5.00 -17.83
C LYS A 242 -14.89 5.68 -19.14
N ALA A 243 -14.20 5.30 -20.22
CA ALA A 243 -14.50 5.71 -21.59
C ALA A 243 -14.87 4.48 -22.41
N SER A 244 -15.49 4.68 -23.56
CA SER A 244 -15.83 3.60 -24.50
C SER A 244 -14.59 2.85 -24.95
N GLY A 245 -14.70 1.53 -25.02
CA GLY A 245 -13.60 0.65 -25.40
C GLY A 245 -12.58 0.33 -24.31
N PHE A 246 -12.76 0.87 -23.10
CA PHE A 246 -11.93 0.46 -21.95
C PHE A 246 -12.43 -0.85 -21.35
N LYS A 247 -11.53 -1.82 -21.17
CA LYS A 247 -11.83 -3.06 -20.44
C LYS A 247 -11.92 -2.80 -18.93
N GLY A 248 -11.00 -2.01 -18.35
CA GLY A 248 -11.01 -1.55 -16.98
C GLY A 248 -11.40 -0.07 -16.85
N SER A 249 -11.04 0.57 -15.73
CA SER A 249 -11.38 1.97 -15.43
C SER A 249 -10.16 2.76 -14.96
N ILE A 250 -10.22 4.09 -15.09
CA ILE A 250 -9.20 5.00 -14.58
C ILE A 250 -9.67 5.56 -13.25
N GLY A 251 -8.87 5.44 -12.19
CA GLY A 251 -9.16 5.96 -10.86
C GLY A 251 -8.25 7.13 -10.48
N LEU A 252 -8.78 8.12 -9.80
CA LEU A 252 -8.00 9.21 -9.21
C LEU A 252 -8.06 9.15 -7.69
N ILE A 253 -6.89 9.09 -7.03
CA ILE A 253 -6.74 9.18 -5.57
C ILE A 253 -6.11 10.52 -5.24
N SER A 254 -6.93 11.53 -5.07
CA SER A 254 -6.54 12.91 -4.83
C SER A 254 -6.35 13.14 -3.33
N ALA A 255 -5.17 12.76 -2.82
CA ALA A 255 -4.89 12.78 -1.39
C ALA A 255 -4.71 14.21 -0.84
N ILE A 256 -4.28 15.16 -1.67
CA ILE A 256 -4.02 16.55 -1.27
C ILE A 256 -5.21 17.44 -1.65
N HIS A 257 -5.56 17.48 -2.94
CA HIS A 257 -6.55 18.40 -3.48
C HIS A 257 -8.00 17.90 -3.35
N GLY A 258 -8.21 16.58 -3.20
CA GLY A 258 -9.53 15.97 -3.04
C GLY A 258 -9.70 15.25 -1.70
N LYS A 259 -9.35 15.89 -0.59
CA LYS A 259 -9.34 15.31 0.77
C LYS A 259 -10.50 14.37 1.05
N PHE A 260 -10.20 13.08 1.19
CA PHE A 260 -11.16 12.02 1.56
C PHE A 260 -11.11 11.66 3.05
N CYS A 261 -10.60 12.53 3.91
CA CYS A 261 -10.43 12.27 5.35
C CYS A 261 -11.74 11.97 6.05
N SER A 262 -12.83 12.63 5.65
CA SER A 262 -14.18 12.42 6.22
C SER A 262 -14.73 11.00 6.01
N SER A 263 -14.29 10.31 4.95
CA SER A 263 -14.67 8.93 4.63
C SER A 263 -13.53 7.93 4.84
N CYS A 264 -12.41 8.34 5.46
CA CYS A 264 -11.23 7.49 5.61
C CYS A 264 -11.48 6.38 6.64
N ASN A 265 -11.60 5.15 6.16
CA ASN A 265 -11.87 3.94 6.94
C ASN A 265 -10.61 3.16 7.36
N ARG A 266 -9.40 3.73 7.29
CA ARG A 266 -8.15 2.99 7.34
C ARG A 266 -7.29 3.30 8.55
N VAL A 267 -6.62 2.24 9.06
CA VAL A 267 -5.46 2.31 9.95
C VAL A 267 -4.34 1.46 9.38
N ARG A 268 -3.12 1.59 9.91
CA ARG A 268 -1.93 0.91 9.42
C ARG A 268 -1.18 0.25 10.55
N LEU A 269 -0.55 -0.90 10.26
CA LEU A 269 0.41 -1.58 11.11
C LEU A 269 1.75 -1.56 10.39
N THR A 270 2.79 -1.08 11.04
CA THR A 270 4.17 -1.16 10.54
C THR A 270 4.75 -2.56 10.76
N SER A 271 5.83 -2.88 10.07
CA SER A 271 6.54 -4.16 10.25
C SER A 271 7.11 -4.35 11.65
N GLN A 272 7.22 -3.27 12.43
CA GLN A 272 7.69 -3.25 13.81
C GLN A 272 6.56 -3.34 14.85
N GLY A 273 5.30 -3.41 14.43
CA GLY A 273 4.17 -3.51 15.33
C GLY A 273 3.58 -2.18 15.82
N HIS A 274 3.93 -1.06 15.20
CA HIS A 274 3.30 0.23 15.51
C HIS A 274 2.01 0.41 14.69
N VAL A 275 0.91 0.69 15.38
CA VAL A 275 -0.36 1.07 14.72
C VAL A 275 -0.40 2.57 14.52
N LYS A 276 -0.50 2.99 13.25
CA LYS A 276 -0.65 4.39 12.83
C LYS A 276 -2.06 4.63 12.32
N SER A 277 -2.74 5.59 12.89
CA SER A 277 -4.11 5.96 12.48
C SER A 277 -4.14 6.89 11.26
N CYS A 278 -3.05 7.61 10.98
CA CYS A 278 -2.87 8.47 9.81
C CYS A 278 -1.42 8.41 9.30
N LEU A 279 -1.20 8.65 8.00
CA LEU A 279 0.13 8.77 7.41
C LEU A 279 0.84 10.10 7.72
N CYS A 280 0.05 11.13 8.03
CA CYS A 280 0.55 12.49 8.16
C CYS A 280 1.31 12.73 9.47
N TYR A 281 1.02 11.92 10.49
CA TYR A 281 1.49 12.11 11.84
C TYR A 281 2.37 10.97 12.31
N ASP A 282 3.39 11.29 13.10
CA ASP A 282 4.33 10.31 13.65
C ASP A 282 3.75 9.48 14.80
N GLU A 283 2.70 9.95 15.43
CA GLU A 283 2.00 9.26 16.52
C GLU A 283 1.59 7.85 16.12
N GLY A 284 1.81 6.89 17.04
CA GLY A 284 1.46 5.49 16.86
C GLY A 284 1.40 4.76 18.19
N THR A 285 0.71 3.60 18.18
CA THR A 285 0.60 2.70 19.35
C THR A 285 1.49 1.49 19.14
N ASP A 286 2.41 1.24 20.06
CA ASP A 286 3.31 0.08 20.02
C ASP A 286 2.58 -1.18 20.53
N LEU A 287 2.23 -2.08 19.60
CA LEU A 287 1.65 -3.40 19.93
C LEU A 287 2.72 -4.46 20.16
N ARG A 288 3.95 -4.27 19.67
CA ARG A 288 5.04 -5.23 19.86
C ARG A 288 5.41 -5.37 21.34
N SER A 289 5.40 -4.27 22.09
CA SER A 289 5.63 -4.29 23.52
C SER A 289 4.63 -5.17 24.28
N ILE A 290 3.35 -5.17 23.84
CA ILE A 290 2.30 -6.03 24.40
C ILE A 290 2.54 -7.49 24.02
N LEU A 291 2.88 -7.74 22.76
CA LEU A 291 3.15 -9.10 22.24
C LEU A 291 4.35 -9.74 22.90
N ARG A 292 5.37 -8.96 23.26
CA ARG A 292 6.65 -9.44 23.80
C ARG A 292 6.87 -9.08 25.26
N GLU A 293 5.78 -8.84 25.98
CA GLU A 293 5.86 -8.54 27.42
C GLU A 293 6.65 -9.61 28.18
N GLY A 294 7.66 -9.18 28.96
CA GLY A 294 8.52 -10.07 29.73
C GLY A 294 9.61 -10.79 28.93
N GLN A 295 9.80 -10.42 27.66
CA GLN A 295 10.85 -11.03 26.82
C GLN A 295 12.01 -10.06 26.64
N GLU A 296 13.22 -10.55 26.81
CA GLU A 296 14.45 -9.80 26.59
C GLU A 296 14.90 -9.92 25.13
N ARG A 297 15.46 -8.81 24.62
CA ARG A 297 16.08 -8.80 23.30
C ARG A 297 17.38 -9.62 23.34
N PRO A 298 17.58 -10.57 22.42
CA PRO A 298 18.84 -11.33 22.36
C PRO A 298 19.99 -10.40 21.95
N GLU A 299 21.21 -10.75 22.38
CA GLU A 299 22.42 -10.02 21.97
C GLU A 299 22.72 -10.16 20.48
N GLU A 300 22.43 -11.33 19.90
CA GLU A 300 22.57 -11.56 18.46
C GLU A 300 21.35 -11.09 17.67
N ASP A 301 21.58 -10.59 16.45
CA ASP A 301 20.49 -10.20 15.52
C ASP A 301 19.79 -11.45 14.94
N THR A 302 18.93 -12.05 15.74
CA THR A 302 18.10 -13.19 15.37
C THR A 302 16.66 -12.77 15.09
N HIS A 303 15.94 -13.55 14.30
CA HIS A 303 14.50 -13.38 14.17
C HIS A 303 13.82 -13.73 15.50
N TYR A 304 12.83 -12.90 15.88
CA TYR A 304 11.92 -13.31 16.94
C TYR A 304 11.19 -14.58 16.53
N ILE A 305 11.21 -15.57 17.43
CA ILE A 305 10.49 -16.81 17.26
C ILE A 305 9.35 -16.81 18.27
N TRP A 306 8.12 -16.97 17.76
CA TRP A 306 6.95 -17.11 18.63
C TRP A 306 7.15 -18.33 19.54
N GLN A 307 7.00 -18.14 20.84
CA GLN A 307 7.28 -19.20 21.80
C GLN A 307 6.35 -20.39 21.58
N ALA A 308 6.93 -21.59 21.50
CA ALA A 308 6.16 -22.82 21.37
C ALA A 308 5.17 -22.98 22.53
N GLY A 309 3.90 -23.22 22.20
CA GLY A 309 2.81 -23.36 23.16
C GLY A 309 2.14 -22.07 23.59
N ARG A 310 2.61 -20.88 23.14
CA ARG A 310 1.89 -19.63 23.33
C ARG A 310 0.75 -19.53 22.32
N ASP A 311 -0.48 -19.42 22.81
CA ASP A 311 -1.66 -19.28 21.94
C ASP A 311 -1.83 -17.83 21.49
N VAL A 312 -1.89 -17.60 20.18
CA VAL A 312 -2.23 -16.27 19.60
C VAL A 312 -3.64 -15.81 20.01
N ARG A 313 -4.49 -16.73 20.49
CA ARG A 313 -5.86 -16.48 20.97
C ARG A 313 -5.94 -16.39 22.50
N ASP A 314 -4.81 -16.37 23.21
CA ASP A 314 -4.82 -16.17 24.68
C ASP A 314 -5.70 -14.95 25.03
N GLU A 315 -6.63 -15.15 25.93
CA GLU A 315 -7.68 -14.16 26.23
C GLU A 315 -7.09 -12.87 26.78
N LYS A 316 -6.08 -12.96 27.66
CA LYS A 316 -5.44 -11.77 28.27
C LYS A 316 -4.63 -11.01 27.23
N LEU A 317 -3.92 -11.71 26.35
CA LEU A 317 -3.21 -11.09 25.24
C LEU A 317 -4.17 -10.38 24.30
N GLN A 318 -5.25 -11.07 23.92
CA GLN A 318 -6.25 -10.53 23.00
C GLN A 318 -6.97 -9.31 23.60
N GLU A 319 -7.22 -9.29 24.91
CA GLU A 319 -7.81 -8.13 25.58
C GLU A 319 -6.90 -6.92 25.55
N LYS A 320 -5.62 -7.08 25.91
CA LYS A 320 -4.62 -5.99 25.84
C LYS A 320 -4.47 -5.43 24.41
N LEU A 321 -4.42 -6.31 23.39
CA LEU A 321 -4.35 -5.91 21.99
C LEU A 321 -5.59 -5.15 21.54
N ARG A 322 -6.80 -5.64 21.91
CA ARG A 322 -8.07 -4.98 21.61
C ARG A 322 -8.15 -3.58 22.21
N GLU A 323 -7.78 -3.42 23.48
CA GLU A 323 -7.79 -2.11 24.14
C GLU A 323 -6.85 -1.12 23.47
N ALA A 324 -5.61 -1.54 23.17
CA ALA A 324 -4.63 -0.71 22.50
C ALA A 324 -5.06 -0.31 21.07
N LEU A 325 -5.57 -1.28 20.29
CA LEU A 325 -6.12 -1.05 18.95
C LEU A 325 -7.36 -0.14 18.99
N ALA A 326 -8.28 -0.38 19.91
CA ALA A 326 -9.49 0.42 20.06
C ALA A 326 -9.15 1.89 20.37
N ARG A 327 -8.16 2.13 21.23
CA ARG A 327 -7.65 3.49 21.54
C ARG A 327 -7.05 4.13 20.28
N ALA A 328 -6.15 3.43 19.58
CA ALA A 328 -5.51 3.93 18.37
C ALA A 328 -6.53 4.27 17.26
N ILE A 329 -7.58 3.48 17.13
CA ILE A 329 -8.67 3.72 16.18
C ILE A 329 -9.52 4.92 16.62
N TYR A 330 -9.90 4.99 17.90
CA TYR A 330 -10.74 6.06 18.42
C TYR A 330 -10.07 7.43 18.30
N GLU A 331 -8.76 7.50 18.58
CA GLU A 331 -7.95 8.74 18.55
C GLU A 331 -7.56 9.17 17.12
N LYS A 332 -8.02 8.47 16.08
CA LYS A 332 -7.71 8.82 14.70
C LYS A 332 -8.01 10.30 14.42
N PRO A 333 -7.02 11.07 13.86
CA PRO A 333 -7.19 12.49 13.58
C PRO A 333 -8.31 12.74 12.57
N ALA A 334 -8.96 13.90 12.69
CA ALA A 334 -10.05 14.31 11.80
C ALA A 334 -9.59 14.38 10.34
N ALA A 335 -8.42 14.95 10.10
CA ALA A 335 -7.84 15.12 8.78
C ALA A 335 -6.30 15.09 8.82
N HIS A 336 -5.67 14.86 7.68
CA HIS A 336 -4.26 15.13 7.45
C HIS A 336 -4.03 16.63 7.16
N CYS A 337 -2.75 17.03 7.17
CA CYS A 337 -2.30 18.41 6.88
C CYS A 337 -1.30 18.46 5.69
N PHE A 338 -1.43 17.59 4.70
CA PHE A 338 -0.47 17.50 3.57
C PHE A 338 -0.33 18.80 2.78
N GLU A 339 -1.34 19.67 2.79
CA GLU A 339 -1.29 21.00 2.20
C GLU A 339 -0.43 21.99 3.00
N LYS A 340 -0.03 21.61 4.22
CA LYS A 340 0.82 22.41 5.11
C LYS A 340 2.06 21.60 5.50
N PRO A 341 3.09 21.53 4.65
CA PRO A 341 4.25 20.66 4.88
C PRO A 341 4.95 20.85 6.23
N GLY A 342 4.90 22.05 6.81
CA GLY A 342 5.46 22.34 8.13
C GLY A 342 4.69 21.76 9.33
N GLU A 343 3.43 21.31 9.12
CA GLU A 343 2.61 20.67 10.15
C GLU A 343 2.66 19.13 10.08
N ILE A 344 3.33 18.56 9.08
CA ILE A 344 3.52 17.11 8.92
C ILE A 344 4.57 16.65 9.94
N THR A 345 4.17 15.84 10.91
CA THR A 345 5.09 15.32 11.93
C THR A 345 5.71 13.98 11.54
N GLU A 346 5.20 13.28 10.51
CA GLU A 346 5.80 12.05 10.02
C GLU A 346 7.19 12.30 9.43
N ALA A 347 8.20 11.74 10.09
CA ALA A 347 9.60 11.88 9.73
C ALA A 347 10.14 10.68 8.93
N HIS A 348 9.48 9.53 9.03
CA HIS A 348 9.94 8.31 8.37
C HIS A 348 9.61 8.30 6.88
N ASN A 349 10.39 7.53 6.14
CA ASN A 349 10.11 7.27 4.74
C ASN A 349 8.86 6.38 4.55
N MET A 350 8.20 6.52 3.40
CA MET A 350 6.97 5.80 3.07
C MET A 350 7.10 4.28 3.25
N ILE A 351 8.28 3.73 2.98
CA ILE A 351 8.57 2.29 3.13
C ILE A 351 8.43 1.79 4.57
N SER A 352 8.82 2.60 5.56
CA SER A 352 8.80 2.21 6.97
C SER A 352 7.40 2.27 7.58
N ILE A 353 6.48 3.02 6.97
CA ILE A 353 5.12 3.25 7.47
C ILE A 353 4.04 2.52 6.66
N GLY A 354 4.43 1.62 5.77
CA GLY A 354 3.51 0.79 5.00
C GLY A 354 2.78 1.56 3.89
N GLY A 355 3.55 2.24 3.07
CA GLY A 355 3.13 3.07 1.93
C GLY A 355 2.23 2.42 0.90
#